data_5a9ce9a87e0a0a96f41f6c760a314702
#
_entry.id   5a9ce9a87e0a0a96f41f6c760a314702
#
_cell.length_a   1.000
_cell.length_b   1.000
_cell.length_c   1.000
_cell.angle_alpha   90.00
_cell.angle_beta   90.00
_cell.angle_gamma   90.00
#
_symmetry.space_group_name_H-M   'P 1'
#
loop_
_entity.id
_entity.type
_entity.pdbx_description
1 polymer ?
#
loop_
_entity_poly.entity_id
_entity_poly.type
_entity_poly.pdbx_seq_one_letter_code
_entity_poly.pdbx_strand_id
1 'polypeptide(L)'
;SGHEIEETTRELMEDSAREMEIMQRMQEIIIEQSGSMQETRANVSEVLKEIEDSMQSILQIRESTGRLAESRGEVMEAVEKLSQIAHDNVDSTQQTYTETQEVLDTFKQVYDSAGQLKKIADELAQSMQYFKIQ
;
A
#
# COMPACT_ATOMS: atom_id res chain seq x y z
N SER A 1 59.80 76.29 -11.01
CA SER A 1 61.14 75.79 -10.73
C SER A 1 61.26 74.29 -10.98
N GLY A 2 62.46 73.76 -11.23
CA GLY A 2 62.75 72.38 -11.48
C GLY A 2 62.36 71.46 -10.31
N HIS A 3 62.40 71.97 -9.09
CA HIS A 3 62.04 71.22 -7.89
C HIS A 3 60.54 70.95 -7.80
N GLU A 4 59.67 71.89 -8.14
CA GLU A 4 58.23 71.73 -8.20
C GLU A 4 57.82 70.75 -9.29
N ILE A 5 58.46 70.75 -10.43
CA ILE A 5 58.23 69.83 -11.52
C ILE A 5 58.56 68.39 -11.13
N GLU A 6 59.71 68.17 -10.46
CA GLU A 6 60.11 66.87 -9.94
C GLU A 6 59.12 66.32 -8.91
N GLU A 7 58.66 67.16 -8.02
CA GLU A 7 57.63 66.74 -7.00
C GLU A 7 56.30 66.38 -7.62
N THR A 8 55.86 67.17 -8.57
CA THR A 8 54.56 66.88 -9.30
C THR A 8 54.69 65.59 -10.11
N THR A 9 55.85 65.37 -10.76
CA THR A 9 56.10 64.14 -11.52
C THR A 9 56.12 62.92 -10.61
N ARG A 10 56.72 63.02 -9.42
CA ARG A 10 56.72 61.94 -8.43
C ARG A 10 55.27 61.61 -7.91
N GLU A 11 54.49 62.64 -7.61
CA GLU A 11 53.11 62.46 -7.20
C GLU A 11 52.27 61.79 -8.28
N LEU A 12 52.45 62.19 -9.54
CA LEU A 12 51.79 61.55 -10.69
C LEU A 12 52.20 60.09 -10.85
N MET A 13 53.47 59.76 -10.64
CA MET A 13 53.95 58.38 -10.69
C MET A 13 53.32 57.53 -9.56
N GLU A 14 53.22 58.06 -8.35
CA GLU A 14 52.62 57.38 -7.21
C GLU A 14 51.13 57.17 -7.42
N ASP A 15 50.41 58.14 -7.94
CA ASP A 15 48.99 58.08 -8.25
C ASP A 15 48.73 57.07 -9.36
N SER A 16 49.58 57.06 -10.39
CA SER A 16 49.51 56.11 -11.49
C SER A 16 49.71 54.64 -10.99
N ALA A 17 50.70 54.43 -10.09
CA ALA A 17 50.92 53.13 -9.48
C ALA A 17 49.73 52.64 -8.65
N ARG A 18 49.09 53.56 -7.89
CA ARG A 18 47.86 53.24 -7.14
C ARG A 18 46.66 52.89 -8.04
N GLU A 19 46.50 53.60 -9.13
CA GLU A 19 45.46 53.31 -10.12
C GLU A 19 45.66 51.91 -10.76
N MET A 20 46.90 51.57 -11.09
CA MET A 20 47.21 50.23 -11.62
C MET A 20 46.92 49.13 -10.62
N GLU A 21 47.19 49.33 -9.33
CA GLU A 21 46.87 48.40 -8.27
C GLU A 21 45.36 48.23 -8.11
N ILE A 22 44.60 49.30 -8.15
CA ILE A 22 43.13 49.28 -8.11
C ILE A 22 42.55 48.53 -9.30
N MET A 23 43.08 48.78 -10.52
CA MET A 23 42.63 48.06 -11.73
C MET A 23 42.89 46.60 -11.63
N GLN A 24 44.04 46.18 -11.08
CA GLN A 24 44.38 44.77 -10.87
C GLN A 24 43.44 44.11 -9.88
N ARG A 25 43.09 44.78 -8.78
CA ARG A 25 42.08 44.28 -7.85
C ARG A 25 40.70 44.15 -8.48
N MET A 26 40.28 45.13 -9.27
CA MET A 26 39.03 45.04 -10.00
C MET A 26 38.96 43.85 -10.94
N GLN A 27 40.06 43.56 -11.64
CA GLN A 27 40.12 42.37 -12.49
C GLN A 27 39.99 41.07 -11.70
N GLU A 28 40.63 40.97 -10.55
CA GLU A 28 40.53 39.81 -9.66
C GLU A 28 39.08 39.63 -9.15
N ILE A 29 38.42 40.72 -8.77
CA ILE A 29 37.01 40.70 -8.33
C ILE A 29 36.09 40.24 -9.45
N ILE A 30 36.32 40.71 -10.67
CA ILE A 30 35.53 40.31 -11.84
C ILE A 30 35.68 38.80 -12.12
N ILE A 31 36.90 38.29 -12.02
CA ILE A 31 37.17 36.84 -12.18
C ILE A 31 36.46 36.01 -11.10
N GLU A 32 36.53 36.45 -9.84
CA GLU A 32 35.82 35.79 -8.75
C GLU A 32 34.30 35.80 -8.93
N GLN A 33 33.74 36.95 -9.31
CA GLN A 33 32.31 37.07 -9.58
C GLN A 33 31.88 36.20 -10.74
N SER A 34 32.67 36.12 -11.79
CA SER A 34 32.38 35.22 -12.92
C SER A 34 32.37 33.77 -12.50
N GLY A 35 33.31 33.35 -11.66
CA GLY A 35 33.34 32.02 -11.09
C GLY A 35 32.15 31.72 -10.20
N SER A 36 31.76 32.66 -9.34
CA SER A 36 30.57 32.53 -8.49
C SER A 36 29.29 32.46 -9.30
N MET A 37 29.19 33.22 -10.39
CA MET A 37 28.02 33.15 -11.28
C MET A 37 27.91 31.82 -12.00
N GLN A 38 29.02 31.24 -12.42
CA GLN A 38 29.04 29.91 -13.03
C GLN A 38 28.61 28.83 -12.02
N GLU A 39 29.10 28.92 -10.80
CA GLU A 39 28.70 28.02 -9.72
C GLU A 39 27.20 28.13 -9.39
N THR A 40 26.71 29.36 -9.31
CA THR A 40 25.29 29.62 -9.11
C THR A 40 24.43 29.05 -10.25
N ARG A 41 24.86 29.19 -11.48
CA ARG A 41 24.19 28.61 -12.65
C ARG A 41 24.15 27.10 -12.54
N ALA A 42 25.23 26.46 -12.18
CA ALA A 42 25.30 25.01 -12.00
C ALA A 42 24.34 24.54 -10.90
N ASN A 43 24.30 25.28 -9.76
CA ASN A 43 23.41 24.98 -8.65
C ASN A 43 21.94 25.15 -9.05
N VAL A 44 21.60 26.20 -9.77
CA VAL A 44 20.23 26.43 -10.27
C VAL A 44 19.80 25.33 -11.22
N SER A 45 20.69 24.91 -12.14
CA SER A 45 20.44 23.81 -13.06
C SER A 45 20.19 22.49 -12.32
N GLU A 46 20.94 22.21 -11.28
CA GLU A 46 20.76 21.04 -10.44
C GLU A 46 19.43 21.07 -9.69
N VAL A 47 19.06 22.22 -9.11
CA VAL A 47 17.77 22.40 -8.44
C VAL A 47 16.61 22.19 -9.42
N LEU A 48 16.70 22.73 -10.63
CA LEU A 48 15.68 22.53 -11.67
C LEU A 48 15.51 21.04 -12.02
N LYS A 49 16.60 20.32 -12.10
CA LYS A 49 16.58 18.87 -12.35
C LYS A 49 15.92 18.11 -11.20
N GLU A 50 16.25 18.46 -9.96
CA GLU A 50 15.62 17.87 -8.77
C GLU A 50 14.11 18.16 -8.71
N ILE A 51 13.70 19.35 -9.12
CA ILE A 51 12.28 19.70 -9.22
C ILE A 51 11.59 18.82 -10.27
N GLU A 52 12.19 18.64 -11.42
CA GLU A 52 11.65 17.78 -12.48
C GLU A 52 11.51 16.33 -12.00
N ASP A 53 12.53 15.80 -11.34
CA ASP A 53 12.51 14.45 -10.76
C ASP A 53 11.41 14.32 -9.68
N SER A 54 11.25 15.35 -8.86
CA SER A 54 10.18 15.41 -7.86
C SER A 54 8.79 15.43 -8.48
N MET A 55 8.62 16.16 -9.56
CA MET A 55 7.35 16.18 -10.32
C MET A 55 7.01 14.81 -10.90
N GLN A 56 8.00 14.12 -11.44
CA GLN A 56 7.82 12.74 -11.92
C GLN A 56 7.44 11.79 -10.79
N SER A 57 8.09 11.91 -9.64
CA SER A 57 7.75 11.12 -8.45
C SER A 57 6.32 11.37 -7.98
N ILE A 58 5.86 12.61 -8.02
CA ILE A 58 4.47 12.98 -7.69
C ILE A 58 3.47 12.31 -8.64
N LEU A 59 3.79 12.26 -9.95
CA LEU A 59 2.94 11.59 -10.94
C LEU A 59 2.87 10.08 -10.68
N GLN A 60 3.99 9.44 -10.31
CA GLN A 60 4.02 8.03 -9.94
C GLN A 60 3.20 7.75 -8.68
N ILE A 61 3.29 8.63 -7.67
CA ILE A 61 2.48 8.54 -6.45
C ILE A 61 1.00 8.65 -6.78
N ARG A 62 0.63 9.57 -7.66
CA ARG A 62 -0.76 9.72 -8.13
C ARG A 62 -1.29 8.45 -8.77
N GLU A 63 -0.52 7.85 -9.65
CA GLU A 63 -0.88 6.59 -10.30
C GLU A 63 -1.01 5.46 -9.29
N SER A 64 -0.07 5.34 -8.36
CA SER A 64 -0.11 4.35 -7.29
C SER A 64 -1.31 4.54 -6.36
N THR A 65 -1.65 5.78 -6.04
CA THR A 65 -2.82 6.12 -5.23
C THR A 65 -4.12 5.74 -5.94
N GLY A 66 -4.18 5.95 -7.26
CA GLY A 66 -5.31 5.51 -8.09
C GLY A 66 -5.49 3.99 -8.05
N ARG A 67 -4.40 3.24 -8.22
CA ARG A 67 -4.43 1.77 -8.12
C ARG A 67 -4.82 1.28 -6.73
N LEU A 68 -4.35 1.96 -5.69
CA LEU A 68 -4.75 1.66 -4.31
C LEU A 68 -6.25 1.85 -4.09
N ALA A 69 -6.83 2.92 -4.62
CA ALA A 69 -8.27 3.16 -4.53
C ALA A 69 -9.07 2.07 -5.23
N GLU A 70 -8.60 1.62 -6.40
CA GLU A 70 -9.21 0.53 -7.17
C GLU A 70 -9.12 -0.80 -6.40
N SER A 71 -7.93 -1.14 -5.88
CA SER A 71 -7.73 -2.34 -5.06
C SER A 71 -8.56 -2.31 -3.78
N ARG A 72 -8.72 -1.15 -3.17
CA ARG A 72 -9.61 -0.97 -2.01
C ARG A 72 -11.05 -1.29 -2.35
N GLY A 73 -11.53 -0.84 -3.52
CA GLY A 73 -12.85 -1.16 -4.02
C GLY A 73 -13.06 -2.66 -4.19
N GLU A 74 -12.09 -3.35 -4.78
CA GLU A 74 -12.13 -4.81 -4.96
C GLU A 74 -12.15 -5.55 -3.62
N VAL A 75 -11.36 -5.12 -2.65
CA VAL A 75 -11.36 -5.70 -1.30
C VAL A 75 -12.70 -5.52 -0.61
N MET A 76 -13.29 -4.33 -0.71
CA MET A 76 -14.61 -4.06 -0.13
C MET A 76 -15.69 -4.95 -0.75
N GLU A 77 -15.65 -5.14 -2.07
CA GLU A 77 -16.56 -6.04 -2.77
C GLU A 77 -16.37 -7.50 -2.33
N ALA A 78 -15.13 -7.95 -2.18
CA ALA A 78 -14.81 -9.28 -1.69
C ALA A 78 -15.28 -9.51 -0.26
N VAL A 79 -15.13 -8.52 0.62
CA VAL A 79 -15.63 -8.56 2.00
C VAL A 79 -17.16 -8.67 2.03
N GLU A 80 -17.85 -7.94 1.17
CA GLU A 80 -19.32 -8.03 1.05
C GLU A 80 -19.77 -9.43 0.62
N LYS A 81 -19.09 -10.00 -0.38
CA LYS A 81 -19.34 -11.39 -0.81
C LYS A 81 -19.06 -12.40 0.29
N LEU A 82 -17.99 -12.23 1.06
CA LEU A 82 -17.69 -13.09 2.21
C LEU A 82 -18.79 -13.00 3.29
N SER A 83 -19.30 -11.81 3.54
CA SER A 83 -20.42 -11.62 4.48
C SER A 83 -21.67 -12.38 4.01
N GLN A 84 -21.97 -12.32 2.71
CA GLN A 84 -23.07 -13.06 2.12
C GLN A 84 -22.89 -14.58 2.27
N ILE A 85 -21.69 -15.08 1.96
CA ILE A 85 -21.35 -16.50 2.11
C ILE A 85 -21.46 -16.94 3.57
N ALA A 86 -21.02 -16.12 4.51
CA ALA A 86 -21.16 -16.41 5.94
C ALA A 86 -22.63 -16.52 6.36
N HIS A 87 -23.48 -15.64 5.87
CA HIS A 87 -24.94 -15.70 6.09
C HIS A 87 -25.55 -16.99 5.53
N ASP A 88 -25.19 -17.32 4.28
CA ASP A 88 -25.67 -18.54 3.63
C ASP A 88 -25.19 -19.80 4.37
N ASN A 89 -23.97 -19.77 4.90
CA ASN A 89 -23.44 -20.88 5.70
C ASN A 89 -24.19 -21.07 7.01
N VAL A 90 -24.58 -19.98 7.69
CA VAL A 90 -25.40 -20.05 8.90
C VAL A 90 -26.76 -20.68 8.57
N ASP A 91 -27.41 -20.24 7.51
CA ASP A 91 -28.71 -20.77 7.08
C ASP A 91 -28.59 -22.25 6.69
N SER A 92 -27.56 -22.63 5.93
CA SER A 92 -27.33 -24.03 5.55
C SER A 92 -27.03 -24.92 6.75
N THR A 93 -26.28 -24.42 7.72
CA THR A 93 -26.01 -25.13 8.98
C THR A 93 -27.28 -25.36 9.78
N GLN A 94 -28.14 -24.36 9.87
CA GLN A 94 -29.45 -24.45 10.53
C GLN A 94 -30.31 -25.49 9.85
N GLN A 95 -30.39 -25.50 8.53
CA GLN A 95 -31.12 -26.48 7.75
C GLN A 95 -30.57 -27.88 7.96
N THR A 96 -29.24 -28.06 7.92
CA THR A 96 -28.60 -29.37 8.19
C THR A 96 -28.91 -29.88 9.59
N TYR A 97 -28.92 -29.00 10.59
CA TYR A 97 -29.32 -29.34 11.95
C TYR A 97 -30.76 -29.89 12.00
N THR A 98 -31.70 -29.20 11.36
CA THR A 98 -33.11 -29.59 11.29
C THR A 98 -33.28 -30.94 10.59
N GLU A 99 -32.61 -31.13 9.44
CA GLU A 99 -32.65 -32.39 8.70
C GLU A 99 -32.03 -33.56 9.50
N THR A 100 -30.96 -33.27 10.26
CA THR A 100 -30.34 -34.27 11.15
C THR A 100 -31.32 -34.71 12.24
N GLN A 101 -32.07 -33.79 12.83
CA GLN A 101 -33.10 -34.12 13.81
C GLN A 101 -34.19 -35.01 13.20
N GLU A 102 -34.64 -34.71 11.98
CA GLU A 102 -35.61 -35.54 11.27
C GLU A 102 -35.11 -36.95 11.00
N VAL A 103 -33.84 -37.08 10.62
CA VAL A 103 -33.19 -38.38 10.41
C VAL A 103 -33.12 -39.18 11.71
N LEU A 104 -32.75 -38.52 12.81
CA LEU A 104 -32.74 -39.17 14.15
C LEU A 104 -34.14 -39.66 14.55
N ASP A 105 -35.17 -38.87 14.32
CA ASP A 105 -36.56 -39.28 14.58
C ASP A 105 -36.96 -40.48 13.73
N THR A 106 -36.57 -40.50 12.47
CA THR A 106 -36.81 -41.64 11.57
C THR A 106 -36.09 -42.90 12.05
N PHE A 107 -34.85 -42.81 12.48
CA PHE A 107 -34.14 -43.94 13.09
C PHE A 107 -34.81 -44.48 14.33
N LYS A 108 -35.33 -43.59 15.16
CA LYS A 108 -36.09 -43.97 16.36
C LYS A 108 -37.36 -44.74 15.99
N GLN A 109 -38.12 -44.29 14.99
CA GLN A 109 -39.30 -45.00 14.46
C GLN A 109 -38.95 -46.37 13.90
N VAL A 110 -37.85 -46.47 13.13
CA VAL A 110 -37.36 -47.74 12.59
C VAL A 110 -37.00 -48.71 13.73
N TYR A 111 -36.31 -48.21 14.74
CA TYR A 111 -35.93 -49.01 15.91
C TYR A 111 -37.18 -49.52 16.65
N ASP A 112 -38.17 -48.68 16.88
CA ASP A 112 -39.43 -49.07 17.53
C ASP A 112 -40.20 -50.13 16.68
N SER A 113 -40.25 -49.94 15.37
CA SER A 113 -40.87 -50.89 14.45
C SER A 113 -40.16 -52.23 14.42
N ALA A 114 -38.86 -52.24 14.46
CA ALA A 114 -38.05 -53.47 14.54
C ALA A 114 -38.32 -54.23 15.85
N GLY A 115 -38.47 -53.49 16.96
CA GLY A 115 -38.82 -54.07 18.23
C GLY A 115 -40.22 -54.71 18.23
N GLN A 116 -41.18 -54.08 17.58
CA GLN A 116 -42.54 -54.64 17.42
C GLN A 116 -42.51 -55.87 16.53
N LEU A 117 -41.76 -55.87 15.43
CA LEU A 117 -41.64 -57.05 14.58
C LEU A 117 -41.01 -58.24 15.33
N LYS A 118 -40.00 -58.00 16.14
CA LYS A 118 -39.39 -59.02 16.98
C LYS A 118 -40.42 -59.63 17.94
N LYS A 119 -41.21 -58.80 18.56
CA LYS A 119 -42.30 -59.23 19.49
C LYS A 119 -43.32 -60.08 18.80
N ILE A 120 -43.78 -59.69 17.62
CA ILE A 120 -44.72 -60.44 16.78
C ILE A 120 -44.14 -61.81 16.39
N ALA A 121 -42.87 -61.86 15.98
CA ALA A 121 -42.17 -63.07 15.63
C ALA A 121 -42.06 -64.06 16.81
N ASP A 122 -41.75 -63.53 18.00
CA ASP A 122 -41.70 -64.34 19.23
C ASP A 122 -43.09 -64.90 19.60
N GLU A 123 -44.12 -64.11 19.49
CA GLU A 123 -45.51 -64.56 19.72
C GLU A 123 -45.95 -65.64 18.73
N LEU A 124 -45.56 -65.46 17.44
CA LEU A 124 -45.86 -66.44 16.40
C LEU A 124 -45.13 -67.73 16.67
N ALA A 125 -43.85 -67.67 17.06
CA ALA A 125 -43.08 -68.90 17.42
C ALA A 125 -43.69 -69.65 18.58
N GLN A 126 -44.15 -68.91 19.59
CA GLN A 126 -44.90 -69.53 20.72
C GLN A 126 -46.18 -70.20 20.28
N SER A 127 -46.95 -69.57 19.43
CA SER A 127 -48.20 -70.14 18.90
C SER A 127 -47.95 -71.40 18.07
N MET A 128 -46.88 -71.40 17.26
CA MET A 128 -46.51 -72.60 16.51
C MET A 128 -46.06 -73.73 17.38
N GLN A 129 -45.33 -73.45 18.47
CA GLN A 129 -44.94 -74.46 19.46
C GLN A 129 -46.21 -75.07 20.15
N TYR A 130 -47.13 -74.25 20.50
CA TYR A 130 -48.46 -74.70 21.09
C TYR A 130 -49.18 -75.65 20.16
N PHE A 131 -49.27 -75.29 18.86
CA PHE A 131 -49.90 -76.13 17.86
C PHE A 131 -49.15 -77.45 17.62
N LYS A 132 -47.84 -77.49 17.77
CA LYS A 132 -47.05 -78.67 17.59
C LYS A 132 -47.18 -79.68 18.70
N ILE A 133 -47.58 -79.28 19.89
CA ILE A 133 -47.74 -80.09 21.08
C ILE A 133 -49.09 -80.77 21.11
N GLN A 134 -50.12 -80.18 20.46
CA GLN A 134 -51.43 -80.76 20.24
C GLN A 134 -51.45 -81.61 19.00
#